data_ec93b2c1062e6660fd1d722e8b4d341c
#
_entry.id   ec93b2c1062e6660fd1d722e8b4d341c
#
_cell.length_a   1.000
_cell.length_b   1.000
_cell.length_c   1.000
_cell.angle_alpha   90.00
_cell.angle_beta   90.00
_cell.angle_gamma   90.00
#
_symmetry.space_group_name_H-M   'P 1'
#
loop_
_entity.id
_entity.type
_entity.pdbx_description
1 polymer ?
#
loop_
_entity_poly.entity_id
_entity_poly.type
_entity_poly.pdbx_seq_one_letter_code
_entity_poly.pdbx_strand_id
1 'polypeptide(L)'
;SKDYTEGMILSNICAELLEEYTDYNIERKMNMGTTVLWNAITNGEVDVCTDYTGTILMNCLKEKAAGDADDVYDRVKDQLDKQYEIKVLEPYGFNNTYTLAMEPEVAQKYNIETYSDLTEYSRNFVFSPTLAFENREDGLPGLQQNYDLKFKDIKSMDGALRYQALKKGDAQVIDAYSTDGLLKKFNLKVLKDDKEFFPPYYAVPLVREEVVKEHPEVKEILNKLSDKIDEETMI
;
A
#
# COMPACT_ATOMS: atom_id res chain seq x y z
N SER A 1 11.40 5.24 -7.87
CA SER A 1 10.68 4.60 -6.74
C SER A 1 9.72 5.55 -6.07
N LYS A 2 8.77 4.98 -5.33
CA LYS A 2 7.94 5.70 -4.36
C LYS A 2 8.80 6.39 -3.29
N ASP A 3 8.21 7.33 -2.56
CA ASP A 3 8.84 8.19 -1.54
C ASP A 3 8.78 7.62 -0.10
N TYR A 4 8.57 6.32 0.05
CA TYR A 4 8.56 5.61 1.34
C TYR A 4 9.41 4.33 1.29
N THR A 5 9.80 3.84 2.48
CA THR A 5 10.83 2.81 2.65
C THR A 5 10.58 1.54 1.85
N GLU A 6 9.38 0.95 1.92
CA GLU A 6 9.04 -0.26 1.18
C GLU A 6 9.19 -0.06 -0.34
N GLY A 7 8.65 1.04 -0.90
CA GLY A 7 8.79 1.34 -2.32
C GLY A 7 10.24 1.55 -2.75
N MET A 8 11.09 2.10 -1.87
CA MET A 8 12.53 2.22 -2.12
C MET A 8 13.23 0.86 -2.08
N ILE A 9 12.88 -0.01 -1.13
CA ILE A 9 13.43 -1.37 -1.03
C ILE A 9 13.10 -2.17 -2.28
N LEU A 10 11.82 -2.24 -2.67
CA LEU A 10 11.38 -2.98 -3.84
C LEU A 10 12.04 -2.49 -5.13
N SER A 11 12.18 -1.18 -5.29
CA SER A 11 12.87 -0.61 -6.46
C SER A 11 14.35 -0.96 -6.49
N ASN A 12 15.04 -1.01 -5.33
CA ASN A 12 16.42 -1.45 -5.26
C ASN A 12 16.55 -2.94 -5.55
N ILE A 13 15.66 -3.79 -5.02
CA ILE A 13 15.65 -5.22 -5.33
C ILE A 13 15.52 -5.45 -6.84
N CYS A 14 14.57 -4.76 -7.50
CA CYS A 14 14.43 -4.84 -8.96
C CYS A 14 15.70 -4.41 -9.69
N ALA A 15 16.32 -3.31 -9.26
CA ALA A 15 17.52 -2.78 -9.89
C ALA A 15 18.72 -3.75 -9.73
N GLU A 16 18.96 -4.22 -8.49
CA GLU A 16 20.04 -5.18 -8.21
C GLU A 16 19.85 -6.49 -8.95
N LEU A 17 18.61 -6.97 -9.06
CA LEU A 17 18.30 -8.17 -9.80
C LEU A 17 18.61 -8.02 -11.30
N LEU A 18 18.29 -6.87 -11.89
CA LEU A 18 18.61 -6.56 -13.28
C LEU A 18 20.14 -6.43 -13.48
N GLU A 19 20.85 -5.77 -12.57
CA GLU A 19 22.31 -5.64 -12.59
C GLU A 19 23.03 -7.01 -12.47
N GLU A 20 22.47 -7.92 -11.65
CA GLU A 20 23.04 -9.27 -11.47
C GLU A 20 22.90 -10.17 -12.72
N TYR A 21 21.78 -10.04 -13.44
CA TYR A 21 21.46 -10.94 -14.56
C TYR A 21 21.66 -10.32 -15.95
N THR A 22 22.11 -9.06 -16.02
CA THR A 22 22.36 -8.34 -17.27
C THR A 22 23.59 -7.44 -17.15
N ASP A 23 24.10 -6.98 -18.29
CA ASP A 23 25.17 -5.97 -18.34
C ASP A 23 24.61 -4.53 -18.45
N TYR A 24 23.32 -4.32 -18.06
CA TYR A 24 22.69 -3.02 -18.19
C TYR A 24 23.17 -2.05 -17.11
N ASN A 25 23.30 -0.79 -17.49
CA ASN A 25 23.52 0.30 -16.55
C ASN A 25 22.18 0.79 -16.01
N ILE A 26 21.86 0.46 -14.76
CA ILE A 26 20.56 0.78 -14.14
C ILE A 26 20.62 2.12 -13.41
N GLU A 27 19.93 3.11 -13.95
CA GLU A 27 19.74 4.40 -13.29
C GLU A 27 18.58 4.33 -12.27
N ARG A 28 18.84 4.67 -11.01
CA ARG A 28 17.85 4.67 -9.94
C ARG A 28 17.24 6.05 -9.74
N LYS A 29 15.99 6.25 -10.14
CA LYS A 29 15.20 7.46 -9.86
C LYS A 29 14.33 7.24 -8.64
N MET A 30 14.70 7.85 -7.53
CA MET A 30 14.14 7.57 -6.21
C MET A 30 13.23 8.70 -5.72
N ASN A 31 12.39 8.40 -4.70
CA ASN A 31 11.67 9.39 -3.91
C ASN A 31 10.61 10.18 -4.67
N MET A 32 9.73 9.50 -5.39
CA MET A 32 8.64 10.10 -6.17
C MET A 32 7.28 9.83 -5.51
N GLY A 33 6.46 10.86 -5.34
CA GLY A 33 5.06 10.68 -4.99
C GLY A 33 4.27 9.96 -6.11
N THR A 34 3.12 9.39 -5.77
CA THR A 34 2.32 8.54 -6.69
C THR A 34 2.07 9.18 -8.05
N THR A 35 1.61 10.43 -8.08
CA THR A 35 1.32 11.13 -9.35
C THR A 35 2.58 11.38 -10.18
N VAL A 36 3.70 11.70 -9.52
CA VAL A 36 4.98 11.94 -10.21
C VAL A 36 5.50 10.65 -10.83
N LEU A 37 5.48 9.54 -10.08
CA LEU A 37 5.92 8.23 -10.58
C LEU A 37 5.03 7.75 -11.72
N TRP A 38 3.71 7.91 -11.62
CA TRP A 38 2.77 7.60 -12.68
C TRP A 38 3.07 8.36 -13.97
N ASN A 39 3.24 9.67 -13.88
CA ASN A 39 3.61 10.48 -15.04
C ASN A 39 4.96 10.07 -15.62
N ALA A 40 5.94 9.76 -14.77
CA ALA A 40 7.27 9.38 -15.24
C ALA A 40 7.27 8.06 -16.04
N ILE A 41 6.51 7.04 -15.62
CA ILE A 41 6.43 5.78 -16.38
C ILE A 41 5.58 5.94 -17.65
N THR A 42 4.48 6.69 -17.60
CA THR A 42 3.63 6.90 -18.79
C THR A 42 4.27 7.78 -19.84
N ASN A 43 5.17 8.71 -19.45
CA ASN A 43 5.91 9.56 -20.36
C ASN A 43 7.26 8.98 -20.82
N GLY A 44 7.64 7.79 -20.34
CA GLY A 44 8.90 7.14 -20.72
C GLY A 44 10.15 7.69 -20.03
N GLU A 45 9.97 8.43 -18.92
CA GLU A 45 11.08 8.90 -18.09
C GLU A 45 11.59 7.81 -17.13
N VAL A 46 10.76 6.80 -16.86
CA VAL A 46 11.06 5.62 -16.05
C VAL A 46 10.59 4.38 -16.83
N ASP A 47 11.45 3.39 -16.93
CA ASP A 47 11.20 2.16 -17.69
C ASP A 47 10.56 1.07 -16.83
N VAL A 48 10.98 0.99 -15.56
CA VAL A 48 10.52 0.01 -14.58
C VAL A 48 10.23 0.70 -13.27
N CYS A 49 9.10 0.39 -12.66
CA CYS A 49 8.82 0.80 -11.28
C CYS A 49 7.95 -0.23 -10.56
N THR A 50 7.84 -0.08 -9.25
CA THR A 50 6.86 -0.82 -8.43
C THR A 50 5.71 0.10 -8.08
N ASP A 51 4.48 -0.40 -8.23
CA ASP A 51 3.28 0.25 -7.70
C ASP A 51 2.29 -0.81 -7.17
N TYR A 52 1.14 -0.39 -6.69
CA TYR A 52 0.13 -1.23 -6.04
C TYR A 52 -1.16 -1.21 -6.83
N THR A 53 -1.78 -2.38 -7.03
CA THR A 53 -2.96 -2.54 -7.88
C THR A 53 -4.11 -1.61 -7.48
N GLY A 54 -4.45 -1.52 -6.21
CA GLY A 54 -5.48 -0.61 -5.71
C GLY A 54 -5.12 0.87 -5.94
N THR A 55 -3.85 1.25 -5.73
CA THR A 55 -3.38 2.62 -6.00
C THR A 55 -3.52 2.98 -7.47
N ILE A 56 -3.09 2.09 -8.37
CA ILE A 56 -3.21 2.28 -9.81
C ILE A 56 -4.67 2.47 -10.20
N LEU A 57 -5.53 1.56 -9.76
CA LEU A 57 -6.94 1.58 -10.12
C LEU A 57 -7.63 2.89 -9.67
N MET A 58 -7.45 3.26 -8.39
CA MET A 58 -8.17 4.40 -7.81
C MET A 58 -7.52 5.74 -8.11
N ASN A 59 -6.20 5.85 -8.04
CA ASN A 59 -5.52 7.14 -8.17
C ASN A 59 -5.03 7.44 -9.59
N CYS A 60 -4.71 6.41 -10.38
CA CYS A 60 -4.23 6.61 -11.76
C CYS A 60 -5.37 6.46 -12.77
N LEU A 61 -6.13 5.37 -12.70
CA LEU A 61 -7.22 5.07 -13.62
C LEU A 61 -8.56 5.72 -13.23
N LYS A 62 -8.68 6.25 -12.00
CA LYS A 62 -9.89 6.90 -11.47
C LYS A 62 -11.12 5.99 -11.42
N GLU A 63 -10.89 4.71 -11.18
CA GLU A 63 -11.94 3.72 -11.01
C GLU A 63 -12.11 3.30 -9.55
N LYS A 64 -13.30 2.79 -9.21
CA LYS A 64 -13.54 2.19 -7.89
C LYS A 64 -12.88 0.82 -7.83
N ALA A 65 -12.14 0.57 -6.76
CA ALA A 65 -11.62 -0.75 -6.46
C ALA A 65 -12.76 -1.61 -5.89
N ALA A 66 -13.50 -2.28 -6.77
CA ALA A 66 -14.51 -3.26 -6.43
C ALA A 66 -14.07 -4.63 -6.95
N GLY A 67 -14.33 -5.67 -6.20
CA GLY A 67 -13.92 -7.04 -6.49
C GLY A 67 -12.82 -7.53 -5.54
N ASP A 68 -12.47 -8.80 -5.66
CA ASP A 68 -11.35 -9.38 -4.90
C ASP A 68 -9.98 -8.96 -5.47
N ALA A 69 -8.92 -9.47 -4.88
CA ALA A 69 -7.56 -9.07 -5.23
C ALA A 69 -7.19 -9.43 -6.68
N ASP A 70 -7.64 -10.59 -7.12
CA ASP A 70 -7.34 -11.09 -8.47
C ASP A 70 -8.14 -10.30 -9.52
N ASP A 71 -9.41 -9.99 -9.23
CA ASP A 71 -10.23 -9.12 -10.09
C ASP A 71 -9.59 -7.72 -10.26
N VAL A 72 -9.11 -7.13 -9.18
CA VAL A 72 -8.43 -5.82 -9.21
C VAL A 72 -7.12 -5.91 -10.01
N TYR A 73 -6.33 -6.97 -9.79
CA TYR A 73 -5.09 -7.19 -10.54
C TYR A 73 -5.35 -7.35 -12.04
N ASP A 74 -6.29 -8.20 -12.42
CA ASP A 74 -6.62 -8.46 -13.83
C ASP A 74 -7.13 -7.20 -14.54
N ARG A 75 -7.97 -6.41 -13.88
CA ARG A 75 -8.45 -5.13 -14.43
C ARG A 75 -7.32 -4.14 -14.64
N VAL A 76 -6.42 -3.99 -13.68
CA VAL A 76 -5.25 -3.11 -13.79
C VAL A 76 -4.35 -3.58 -14.93
N LYS A 77 -4.06 -4.88 -15.00
CA LYS A 77 -3.23 -5.50 -16.04
C LYS A 77 -3.79 -5.24 -17.45
N ASP A 78 -5.09 -5.49 -17.62
CA ASP A 78 -5.77 -5.28 -18.90
C ASP A 78 -5.78 -3.81 -19.33
N GLN A 79 -6.07 -2.90 -18.42
CA GLN A 79 -6.16 -1.47 -18.72
C GLN A 79 -4.80 -0.83 -18.97
N LEU A 80 -3.78 -1.17 -18.18
CA LEU A 80 -2.43 -0.64 -18.39
C LEU A 80 -1.85 -1.12 -19.72
N ASP A 81 -2.08 -2.36 -20.08
CA ASP A 81 -1.65 -2.90 -21.36
C ASP A 81 -2.32 -2.17 -22.55
N LYS A 82 -3.65 -2.02 -22.51
CA LYS A 82 -4.43 -1.45 -23.63
C LYS A 82 -4.30 0.06 -23.78
N GLN A 83 -4.20 0.81 -22.68
CA GLN A 83 -4.32 2.25 -22.69
C GLN A 83 -2.98 2.98 -22.54
N TYR A 84 -1.99 2.33 -21.92
CA TYR A 84 -0.72 2.98 -21.54
C TYR A 84 0.52 2.26 -22.04
N GLU A 85 0.37 1.10 -22.70
CA GLU A 85 1.50 0.27 -23.15
C GLU A 85 2.46 -0.09 -21.98
N ILE A 86 1.88 -0.39 -20.81
CA ILE A 86 2.61 -0.78 -19.61
C ILE A 86 2.21 -2.22 -19.26
N LYS A 87 3.19 -3.09 -19.12
CA LYS A 87 3.01 -4.47 -18.65
C LYS A 87 3.03 -4.52 -17.14
N VAL A 88 1.99 -5.06 -16.55
CA VAL A 88 1.93 -5.42 -15.14
C VAL A 88 2.47 -6.84 -15.00
N LEU A 89 3.55 -7.01 -14.26
CA LEU A 89 4.15 -8.31 -14.03
C LEU A 89 3.49 -9.02 -12.85
N GLU A 90 3.92 -10.27 -12.58
CA GLU A 90 3.34 -11.06 -11.50
C GLU A 90 3.60 -10.39 -10.12
N PRO A 91 2.63 -10.47 -9.19
CA PRO A 91 2.76 -9.88 -7.86
C PRO A 91 3.96 -10.44 -7.08
N TYR A 92 4.55 -9.64 -6.22
CA TYR A 92 5.66 -10.08 -5.37
C TYR A 92 5.26 -11.17 -4.36
N GLY A 93 3.99 -11.19 -3.91
CA GLY A 93 3.45 -12.17 -2.99
C GLY A 93 2.87 -11.59 -1.69
N PHE A 94 2.74 -10.28 -1.59
CA PHE A 94 2.14 -9.62 -0.44
C PHE A 94 1.10 -8.56 -0.83
N ASN A 95 0.24 -8.26 0.13
CA ASN A 95 -0.79 -7.22 0.05
C ASN A 95 -0.48 -6.14 1.07
N ASN A 96 -0.20 -4.91 0.61
CA ASN A 96 0.03 -3.78 1.50
C ASN A 96 -1.21 -2.89 1.56
N THR A 97 -2.17 -3.25 2.41
CA THR A 97 -3.41 -2.49 2.61
C THR A 97 -3.31 -1.52 3.77
N TYR A 98 -4.19 -0.53 3.79
CA TYR A 98 -4.45 0.23 5.01
C TYR A 98 -5.07 -0.66 6.07
N THR A 99 -4.75 -0.37 7.32
CA THR A 99 -5.35 -1.01 8.48
C THR A 99 -5.51 -0.03 9.64
N LEU A 100 -6.32 -0.40 10.62
CA LEU A 100 -6.40 0.30 11.90
C LEU A 100 -5.67 -0.51 12.97
N ALA A 101 -4.92 0.19 13.80
CA ALA A 101 -4.19 -0.42 14.90
C ALA A 101 -4.45 0.31 16.23
N MET A 102 -4.33 -0.43 17.31
CA MET A 102 -4.49 0.07 18.68
C MET A 102 -3.62 -0.71 19.67
N GLU A 103 -3.49 -0.19 20.88
CA GLU A 103 -2.81 -0.92 21.94
C GLU A 103 -3.58 -2.21 22.29
N PRO A 104 -2.90 -3.36 22.44
CA PRO A 104 -3.54 -4.63 22.75
C PRO A 104 -4.37 -4.59 24.04
N GLU A 105 -3.90 -3.85 25.05
CA GLU A 105 -4.59 -3.71 26.32
C GLU A 105 -5.92 -2.97 26.18
N VAL A 106 -5.97 -1.97 25.29
CA VAL A 106 -7.20 -1.23 24.99
C VAL A 106 -8.15 -2.11 24.20
N ALA A 107 -7.66 -2.82 23.17
CA ALA A 107 -8.46 -3.76 22.38
C ALA A 107 -9.08 -4.84 23.28
N GLN A 108 -8.29 -5.45 24.16
CA GLN A 108 -8.75 -6.47 25.09
C GLN A 108 -9.79 -5.93 26.10
N LYS A 109 -9.56 -4.75 26.65
CA LYS A 109 -10.48 -4.11 27.61
C LYS A 109 -11.89 -3.92 27.07
N TYR A 110 -12.01 -3.61 25.78
CA TYR A 110 -13.28 -3.34 25.10
C TYR A 110 -13.72 -4.48 24.19
N ASN A 111 -12.97 -5.60 24.15
CA ASN A 111 -13.22 -6.75 23.28
C ASN A 111 -13.34 -6.35 21.80
N ILE A 112 -12.39 -5.55 21.31
CA ILE A 112 -12.34 -5.05 19.93
C ILE A 112 -11.38 -5.89 19.11
N GLU A 113 -11.91 -6.61 18.11
CA GLU A 113 -11.15 -7.43 17.15
C GLU A 113 -11.29 -6.90 15.71
N THR A 114 -12.44 -6.27 15.41
CA THR A 114 -12.82 -5.83 14.08
C THR A 114 -13.13 -4.34 14.04
N TYR A 115 -13.25 -3.77 12.84
CA TYR A 115 -13.72 -2.38 12.68
C TYR A 115 -15.19 -2.23 13.11
N SER A 116 -16.01 -3.27 12.94
CA SER A 116 -17.39 -3.27 13.45
C SER A 116 -17.45 -3.20 14.97
N ASP A 117 -16.58 -3.92 15.68
CA ASP A 117 -16.51 -3.81 17.13
C ASP A 117 -16.07 -2.41 17.56
N LEU A 118 -15.10 -1.81 16.85
CA LEU A 118 -14.63 -0.46 17.14
C LEU A 118 -15.76 0.59 17.05
N THR A 119 -16.76 0.37 16.21
CA THR A 119 -17.88 1.31 16.02
C THR A 119 -18.59 1.64 17.32
N GLU A 120 -18.82 0.66 18.18
CA GLU A 120 -19.51 0.83 19.46
C GLU A 120 -18.77 1.78 20.41
N TYR A 121 -17.45 1.81 20.33
CA TYR A 121 -16.58 2.55 21.25
C TYR A 121 -15.92 3.78 20.63
N SER A 122 -16.02 3.96 19.32
CA SER A 122 -15.31 5.02 18.57
C SER A 122 -15.53 6.43 19.15
N ARG A 123 -16.73 6.70 19.67
CA ARG A 123 -17.08 7.99 20.31
C ARG A 123 -16.30 8.30 21.60
N ASN A 124 -15.62 7.31 22.16
CA ASN A 124 -14.79 7.48 23.33
C ASN A 124 -13.30 7.62 23.00
N PHE A 125 -12.93 7.37 21.74
CA PHE A 125 -11.54 7.25 21.31
C PHE A 125 -11.10 8.44 20.46
N VAL A 126 -9.86 8.84 20.66
CA VAL A 126 -9.14 9.76 19.76
C VAL A 126 -8.49 8.92 18.66
N PHE A 127 -8.72 9.30 17.43
CA PHE A 127 -8.08 8.72 16.26
C PHE A 127 -6.95 9.64 15.79
N SER A 128 -5.76 9.08 15.59
CA SER A 128 -4.62 9.82 15.03
C SER A 128 -4.19 9.24 13.70
N PRO A 129 -4.88 9.61 12.60
CA PRO A 129 -4.50 9.20 11.26
C PRO A 129 -3.31 9.98 10.72
N THR A 130 -2.73 9.49 9.62
CA THR A 130 -1.90 10.33 8.76
C THR A 130 -2.77 11.37 8.07
N LEU A 131 -2.18 12.53 7.72
CA LEU A 131 -2.87 13.57 6.98
C LEU A 131 -3.38 13.07 5.61
N ALA A 132 -2.62 12.16 4.98
CA ALA A 132 -3.03 11.51 3.75
C ALA A 132 -4.30 10.67 3.97
N PHE A 133 -4.34 9.82 4.99
CA PHE A 133 -5.49 8.97 5.31
C PHE A 133 -6.73 9.78 5.70
N GLU A 134 -6.56 10.88 6.43
CA GLU A 134 -7.66 11.75 6.83
C GLU A 134 -8.42 12.33 5.63
N ASN A 135 -7.72 12.64 4.54
CA ASN A 135 -8.29 13.40 3.41
C ASN A 135 -8.66 12.54 2.18
N ARG A 136 -8.30 11.27 2.14
CA ARG A 136 -8.59 10.38 1.01
C ARG A 136 -10.01 9.83 1.10
N GLU A 137 -10.69 9.69 -0.04
CA GLU A 137 -12.01 9.03 -0.10
C GLU A 137 -11.94 7.55 0.31
N ASP A 138 -10.85 6.87 -0.02
CA ASP A 138 -10.52 5.50 0.41
C ASP A 138 -9.82 5.43 1.78
N GLY A 139 -9.79 6.54 2.51
CA GLY A 139 -9.28 6.67 3.87
C GLY A 139 -10.40 6.88 4.89
N LEU A 140 -10.21 7.85 5.78
CA LEU A 140 -11.13 8.10 6.90
C LEU A 140 -12.56 8.42 6.47
N PRO A 141 -12.84 9.30 5.49
CA PRO A 141 -14.21 9.57 5.06
C PRO A 141 -14.99 8.34 4.64
N GLY A 142 -14.40 7.51 3.77
CA GLY A 142 -15.02 6.27 3.33
C GLY A 142 -15.14 5.23 4.44
N LEU A 143 -14.14 5.11 5.29
CA LEU A 143 -14.16 4.22 6.44
C LEU A 143 -15.28 4.60 7.42
N GLN A 144 -15.42 5.90 7.73
CA GLN A 144 -16.51 6.40 8.57
C GLN A 144 -17.89 6.11 7.98
N GLN A 145 -18.05 6.26 6.68
CA GLN A 145 -19.32 5.98 6.00
C GLN A 145 -19.67 4.48 6.03
N ASN A 146 -18.70 3.60 5.80
CA ASN A 146 -18.92 2.15 5.73
C ASN A 146 -19.16 1.51 7.10
N TYR A 147 -18.47 2.01 8.13
CA TYR A 147 -18.52 1.45 9.48
C TYR A 147 -19.29 2.31 10.49
N ASP A 148 -19.83 3.47 10.10
CA ASP A 148 -20.46 4.46 11.01
C ASP A 148 -19.53 4.88 12.16
N LEU A 149 -18.21 4.94 11.92
CA LEU A 149 -17.23 5.35 12.92
C LEU A 149 -17.37 6.84 13.25
N LYS A 150 -17.48 7.15 14.53
CA LYS A 150 -17.64 8.51 15.04
C LYS A 150 -16.66 8.75 16.17
N PHE A 151 -15.42 9.07 15.82
CA PHE A 151 -14.38 9.32 16.82
C PHE A 151 -14.69 10.56 17.66
N LYS A 152 -14.27 10.51 18.95
CA LYS A 152 -14.35 11.63 19.87
C LYS A 152 -13.60 12.86 19.36
N ASP A 153 -12.42 12.61 18.80
CA ASP A 153 -11.53 13.62 18.25
C ASP A 153 -10.64 12.98 17.17
N ILE A 154 -10.18 13.78 16.21
CA ILE A 154 -9.26 13.37 15.16
C ILE A 154 -8.06 14.30 15.21
N LYS A 155 -6.86 13.72 15.38
CA LYS A 155 -5.60 14.46 15.51
C LYS A 155 -4.59 13.89 14.55
N SER A 156 -4.55 14.39 13.33
CA SER A 156 -3.62 13.89 12.31
C SER A 156 -2.18 14.12 12.67
N MET A 157 -1.38 13.09 12.48
CA MET A 157 0.06 13.08 12.74
C MET A 157 0.77 12.23 11.69
N ASP A 158 1.92 12.67 11.24
CA ASP A 158 2.69 11.92 10.26
C ASP A 158 3.73 10.97 10.87
N GLY A 159 4.07 9.95 10.09
CA GLY A 159 5.16 9.02 10.39
C GLY A 159 5.05 8.38 11.77
N ALA A 160 6.16 8.30 12.46
CA ALA A 160 6.28 7.65 13.76
C ALA A 160 5.57 8.39 14.92
N LEU A 161 5.14 9.64 14.72
CA LEU A 161 4.49 10.42 15.78
C LEU A 161 3.16 9.81 16.22
N ARG A 162 2.35 9.29 15.28
CA ARG A 162 1.08 8.63 15.61
C ARG A 162 1.26 7.39 16.47
N TYR A 163 2.34 6.62 16.25
CA TYR A 163 2.70 5.47 17.10
C TYR A 163 3.07 5.89 18.51
N GLN A 164 3.78 7.01 18.64
CA GLN A 164 4.13 7.57 19.94
C GLN A 164 2.90 8.09 20.68
N ALA A 165 1.96 8.73 19.98
CA ALA A 165 0.70 9.19 20.56
C ALA A 165 -0.13 8.01 21.08
N LEU A 166 -0.16 6.89 20.36
CA LEU A 166 -0.81 5.67 20.78
C LEU A 166 -0.18 5.13 22.08
N LYS A 167 1.15 4.99 22.13
CA LYS A 167 1.89 4.52 23.32
C LYS A 167 1.74 5.41 24.55
N LYS A 168 1.54 6.70 24.37
CA LYS A 168 1.29 7.67 25.46
C LYS A 168 -0.17 7.69 25.93
N GLY A 169 -1.09 7.07 25.17
CA GLY A 169 -2.51 7.14 25.43
C GLY A 169 -3.19 8.44 24.95
N ASP A 170 -2.45 9.30 24.20
CA ASP A 170 -2.98 10.52 23.59
C ASP A 170 -3.93 10.21 22.42
N ALA A 171 -3.77 9.04 21.82
CA ALA A 171 -4.68 8.43 20.86
C ALA A 171 -4.99 6.98 21.26
N GLN A 172 -6.11 6.44 20.82
CA GLN A 172 -6.49 5.05 21.04
C GLN A 172 -6.46 4.22 19.76
N VAL A 173 -6.57 4.89 18.61
CA VAL A 173 -6.56 4.26 17.28
C VAL A 173 -5.66 5.06 16.35
N ILE A 174 -4.93 4.37 15.49
CA ILE A 174 -4.16 4.95 14.38
C ILE A 174 -4.47 4.22 13.08
N ASP A 175 -4.24 4.86 11.92
CA ASP A 175 -4.06 4.15 10.67
C ASP A 175 -2.65 3.57 10.60
N ALA A 176 -2.46 2.52 9.83
CA ALA A 176 -1.17 1.93 9.51
C ALA A 176 -1.24 1.25 8.14
N TYR A 177 -0.10 0.82 7.64
CA TYR A 177 -0.03 -0.15 6.55
C TYR A 177 0.17 -1.55 7.12
N SER A 178 -0.44 -2.56 6.52
CA SER A 178 -0.34 -3.95 7.00
C SER A 178 1.09 -4.47 7.07
N THR A 179 1.98 -3.93 6.23
CA THR A 179 3.43 -4.25 6.18
C THR A 179 4.31 -3.29 7.01
N ASP A 180 3.71 -2.38 7.83
CA ASP A 180 4.49 -1.44 8.62
C ASP A 180 5.20 -2.14 9.80
N GLY A 181 6.54 -2.24 9.74
CA GLY A 181 7.37 -2.84 10.79
C GLY A 181 7.20 -2.22 12.18
N LEU A 182 6.65 -0.99 12.28
CA LEU A 182 6.33 -0.36 13.55
C LEU A 182 5.16 -1.06 14.27
N LEU A 183 4.26 -1.74 13.56
CA LEU A 183 3.22 -2.56 14.16
C LEU A 183 3.83 -3.66 15.03
N LYS A 184 4.80 -4.38 14.51
CA LYS A 184 5.54 -5.44 15.23
C LYS A 184 6.43 -4.85 16.34
N LYS A 185 7.19 -3.79 16.01
CA LYS A 185 8.07 -3.12 16.97
C LYS A 185 7.34 -2.62 18.21
N PHE A 186 6.16 -2.08 18.04
CA PHE A 186 5.35 -1.57 19.15
C PHE A 186 4.35 -2.61 19.70
N ASN A 187 4.35 -3.84 19.14
CA ASN A 187 3.45 -4.94 19.52
C ASN A 187 1.97 -4.50 19.51
N LEU A 188 1.54 -3.87 18.42
CA LEU A 188 0.17 -3.35 18.32
C LEU A 188 -0.83 -4.41 17.87
N LYS A 189 -2.07 -4.26 18.28
CA LYS A 189 -3.20 -5.03 17.79
C LYS A 189 -3.67 -4.40 16.47
N VAL A 190 -3.54 -5.13 15.38
CA VAL A 190 -4.17 -4.81 14.10
C VAL A 190 -5.61 -5.31 14.14
N LEU A 191 -6.55 -4.44 13.75
CA LEU A 191 -7.96 -4.77 13.69
C LEU A 191 -8.31 -5.36 12.31
N LYS A 192 -9.28 -6.27 12.30
CA LYS A 192 -9.76 -6.88 11.06
C LYS A 192 -10.79 -5.98 10.37
N ASP A 193 -10.59 -5.75 9.08
CA ASP A 193 -11.57 -5.14 8.19
C ASP A 193 -12.63 -6.19 7.81
N ASP A 194 -13.67 -6.33 8.63
CA ASP A 194 -14.68 -7.39 8.53
C ASP A 194 -15.75 -7.14 7.45
N LYS A 195 -15.77 -5.93 6.86
CA LYS A 195 -16.62 -5.59 5.70
C LYS A 195 -15.81 -5.41 4.40
N GLU A 196 -14.51 -5.72 4.43
CA GLU A 196 -13.64 -5.64 3.25
C GLU A 196 -13.71 -4.27 2.55
N PHE A 197 -13.65 -3.20 3.35
CA PHE A 197 -13.72 -1.83 2.86
C PHE A 197 -12.49 -1.44 2.06
N PHE A 198 -11.29 -1.81 2.57
CA PHE A 198 -10.06 -1.52 1.85
C PHE A 198 -9.88 -2.47 0.67
N PRO A 199 -9.62 -1.91 -0.52
CA PRO A 199 -9.32 -2.76 -1.66
C PRO A 199 -7.97 -3.47 -1.45
N PRO A 200 -7.76 -4.57 -2.15
CA PRO A 200 -6.46 -5.22 -2.15
C PRO A 200 -5.42 -4.36 -2.88
N TYR A 201 -4.20 -4.34 -2.35
CA TYR A 201 -3.06 -3.61 -2.89
C TYR A 201 -1.90 -4.57 -3.13
N TYR A 202 -2.01 -5.46 -4.13
CA TYR A 202 -0.87 -6.27 -4.54
C TYR A 202 0.25 -5.37 -5.04
N ALA A 203 1.44 -5.52 -4.47
CA ALA A 203 2.63 -4.87 -4.99
C ALA A 203 3.08 -5.59 -6.27
N VAL A 204 3.25 -4.83 -7.34
CA VAL A 204 3.55 -5.35 -8.68
C VAL A 204 4.65 -4.55 -9.36
N PRO A 205 5.55 -5.23 -10.10
CA PRO A 205 6.42 -4.53 -11.03
C PRO A 205 5.64 -4.04 -12.24
N LEU A 206 5.90 -2.82 -12.66
CA LEU A 206 5.40 -2.23 -13.91
C LEU A 206 6.57 -2.05 -14.85
N VAL A 207 6.42 -2.45 -16.10
CA VAL A 207 7.45 -2.33 -17.14
C VAL A 207 6.81 -1.76 -18.41
N ARG A 208 7.42 -0.76 -19.03
CA ARG A 208 6.97 -0.27 -20.32
C ARG A 208 7.00 -1.37 -21.38
N GLU A 209 5.99 -1.44 -22.22
CA GLU A 209 5.90 -2.47 -23.25
C GLU A 209 7.09 -2.43 -24.23
N GLU A 210 7.57 -1.24 -24.57
CA GLU A 210 8.75 -1.03 -25.40
C GLU A 210 9.97 -1.75 -24.82
N VAL A 211 10.21 -1.61 -23.51
CA VAL A 211 11.31 -2.29 -22.81
C VAL A 211 11.15 -3.82 -22.88
N VAL A 212 9.94 -4.33 -22.70
CA VAL A 212 9.68 -5.79 -22.79
C VAL A 212 9.88 -6.31 -24.23
N LYS A 213 9.60 -5.48 -25.25
CA LYS A 213 9.83 -5.85 -26.67
C LYS A 213 11.30 -5.85 -27.04
N GLU A 214 12.07 -4.86 -26.59
CA GLU A 214 13.48 -4.72 -26.88
C GLU A 214 14.37 -5.62 -25.99
N HIS A 215 13.93 -5.84 -24.77
CA HIS A 215 14.64 -6.56 -23.68
C HIS A 215 13.69 -7.54 -22.96
N PRO A 216 13.27 -8.64 -23.65
CA PRO A 216 12.29 -9.59 -23.08
C PRO A 216 12.77 -10.27 -21.79
N GLU A 217 14.10 -10.39 -21.59
CA GLU A 217 14.70 -10.91 -20.38
C GLU A 217 14.37 -10.08 -19.13
N VAL A 218 14.11 -8.79 -19.25
CA VAL A 218 13.72 -7.94 -18.12
C VAL A 218 12.47 -8.48 -17.45
N LYS A 219 11.45 -8.86 -18.22
CA LYS A 219 10.23 -9.49 -17.70
C LYS A 219 10.53 -10.82 -17.01
N GLU A 220 11.34 -11.66 -17.62
CA GLU A 220 11.69 -12.97 -17.07
C GLU A 220 12.48 -12.86 -15.76
N ILE A 221 13.40 -11.89 -15.69
CA ILE A 221 14.21 -11.63 -14.50
C ILE A 221 13.34 -11.12 -13.36
N LEU A 222 12.51 -10.10 -13.61
CA LEU A 222 11.67 -9.51 -12.57
C LEU A 222 10.59 -10.49 -12.07
N ASN A 223 10.04 -11.35 -12.92
CA ASN A 223 9.11 -12.40 -12.51
C ASN A 223 9.74 -13.48 -11.61
N LYS A 224 11.07 -13.53 -11.45
CA LYS A 224 11.69 -14.36 -10.41
C LYS A 224 11.32 -13.93 -8.99
N LEU A 225 10.83 -12.70 -8.83
CA LEU A 225 10.34 -12.16 -7.55
C LEU A 225 8.88 -12.56 -7.24
N SER A 226 8.17 -13.18 -8.21
CA SER A 226 6.78 -13.58 -8.01
C SER A 226 6.67 -14.55 -6.83
N ASP A 227 5.77 -14.21 -5.89
CA ASP A 227 5.51 -14.97 -4.66
C ASP A 227 6.75 -15.24 -3.79
N LYS A 228 7.78 -14.36 -3.88
CA LYS A 228 9.02 -14.52 -3.09
C LYS A 228 9.12 -13.57 -1.90
N ILE A 229 8.27 -12.55 -1.87
CA ILE A 229 8.26 -11.55 -0.81
C ILE A 229 6.86 -11.57 -0.22
N ASP A 230 6.72 -12.11 0.98
CA ASP A 230 5.47 -12.10 1.75
C ASP A 230 5.42 -10.96 2.78
N GLU A 231 4.30 -10.78 3.45
CA GLU A 231 4.12 -9.75 4.46
C GLU A 231 5.14 -9.87 5.60
N GLU A 232 5.50 -11.09 6.00
CA GLU A 232 6.46 -11.31 7.09
C GLU A 232 7.87 -10.88 6.69
N THR A 233 8.25 -11.11 5.45
CA THR A 233 9.54 -10.69 4.88
C THR A 233 9.63 -9.17 4.77
N MET A 234 8.50 -8.47 4.52
CA MET A 234 8.47 -7.02 4.42
C MET A 234 8.48 -6.29 5.78
N ILE A 235 8.01 -6.94 6.85
CA ILE A 235 7.98 -6.42 8.23
C ILE A 235 9.31 -6.66 8.95
#